data_b8ef0264ca12df062ddd0a1a48d9aa66
#
_entry.id   b8ef0264ca12df062ddd0a1a48d9aa66
#
_cell.length_a   1.000
_cell.length_b   1.000
_cell.length_c   1.000
_cell.angle_alpha   90.00
_cell.angle_beta   90.00
_cell.angle_gamma   90.00
#
_symmetry.space_group_name_H-M   'P 1'
#
loop_
_entity.id
_entity.type
_entity.pdbx_description
1 polymer ?
#
loop_
_entity_poly.entity_id
_entity_poly.type
_entity_poly.pdbx_seq_one_letter_code
_entity_poly.pdbx_strand_id
1 'polypeptide(L)'
;YRVPRTVHKVAQRIANRITVRRPKHYNPKPEDGTVHHIFEPDIEKFKKGDWMIMAQCNYMLNEVCESLKQHGFYFENRGYRSISLKLAIALDTWKSLVKGEEVTANAVKDLYYFMKSITRIKRGFKNLPNTQADDMFTLASLQENMGLLATKDMTWDVAMDKISEDNKTYIAALLRRGEDLNRAPRIKVSTIHGTKGGEATNVVLYLSLIH
;
A
#
# COMPACT_ATOMS: atom_id res chain seq x y z
N TYR A 1 20.25 16.52 -12.81
CA TYR A 1 20.30 15.65 -14.01
C TYR A 1 19.72 14.28 -13.68
N ARG A 2 18.36 14.18 -13.72
CA ARG A 2 17.65 12.98 -13.24
C ARG A 2 16.92 12.25 -14.38
N VAL A 3 16.77 12.88 -15.53
CA VAL A 3 15.91 12.43 -16.62
C VAL A 3 16.73 11.83 -17.76
N PRO A 4 16.41 10.61 -18.22
CA PRO A 4 17.06 9.98 -19.38
C PRO A 4 16.89 10.79 -20.67
N ARG A 5 17.81 10.64 -21.64
CA ARG A 5 17.84 11.43 -22.88
C ARG A 5 16.54 11.37 -23.68
N THR A 6 15.96 10.18 -23.85
CA THR A 6 14.73 10.01 -24.64
C THR A 6 13.54 10.71 -23.97
N VAL A 7 13.40 10.55 -22.65
CA VAL A 7 12.35 11.23 -21.87
C VAL A 7 12.54 12.75 -21.91
N HIS A 8 13.78 13.24 -21.79
CA HIS A 8 14.11 14.65 -21.90
C HIS A 8 13.72 15.23 -23.27
N LYS A 9 13.99 14.51 -24.38
CA LYS A 9 13.60 14.95 -25.74
C LYS A 9 12.07 15.12 -25.85
N VAL A 10 11.29 14.20 -25.29
CA VAL A 10 9.82 14.28 -25.29
C VAL A 10 9.36 15.48 -24.44
N ALA A 11 9.91 15.65 -23.23
CA ALA A 11 9.59 16.78 -22.36
C ALA A 11 9.93 18.14 -23.02
N GLN A 12 11.07 18.26 -23.70
CA GLN A 12 11.46 19.46 -24.42
C GLN A 12 10.50 19.76 -25.58
N ARG A 13 10.06 18.74 -26.32
CA ARG A 13 9.10 18.89 -27.42
C ARG A 13 7.75 19.44 -26.91
N ILE A 14 7.29 18.98 -25.74
CA ILE A 14 6.07 19.50 -25.10
C ILE A 14 6.31 20.94 -24.61
N ALA A 15 7.41 21.17 -23.91
CA ALA A 15 7.75 22.47 -23.35
C ALA A 15 7.91 23.55 -24.42
N ASN A 16 8.37 23.21 -25.63
CA ASN A 16 8.54 24.14 -26.73
C ASN A 16 7.20 24.64 -27.33
N ARG A 17 6.07 24.02 -26.98
CA ARG A 17 4.73 24.51 -27.35
C ARG A 17 4.25 25.67 -26.48
N ILE A 18 4.93 25.93 -25.35
CA ILE A 18 4.60 27.04 -24.45
C ILE A 18 5.22 28.30 -25.02
N THR A 19 4.39 29.27 -25.48
CA THR A 19 4.83 30.50 -26.14
C THR A 19 5.48 31.48 -25.18
N VAL A 20 5.02 31.56 -23.94
CA VAL A 20 5.57 32.48 -22.92
C VAL A 20 6.30 31.66 -21.85
N ARG A 21 7.62 31.50 -22.02
CA ARG A 21 8.46 30.82 -21.03
C ARG A 21 9.88 31.40 -21.04
N ARG A 22 10.56 31.29 -19.90
CA ARG A 22 12.00 31.55 -19.85
C ARG A 22 12.74 30.31 -20.37
N PRO A 23 13.68 30.44 -21.31
CA PRO A 23 14.55 29.35 -21.75
C PRO A 23 15.30 28.77 -20.54
N LYS A 24 15.30 27.46 -20.42
CA LYS A 24 16.10 26.76 -19.43
C LYS A 24 16.83 25.60 -20.10
N HIS A 25 18.12 25.51 -19.85
CA HIS A 25 18.95 24.43 -20.35
C HIS A 25 19.13 23.38 -19.26
N TYR A 26 18.72 22.15 -19.57
CA TYR A 26 18.92 21.01 -18.72
C TYR A 26 19.70 19.94 -19.46
N ASN A 27 20.71 19.37 -18.82
CA ASN A 27 21.43 18.23 -19.36
C ASN A 27 20.76 16.95 -18.90
N PRO A 28 20.37 16.05 -19.81
CA PRO A 28 19.81 14.75 -19.43
C PRO A 28 20.89 13.84 -18.84
N LYS A 29 20.48 12.74 -18.20
CA LYS A 29 21.38 11.61 -17.91
C LYS A 29 21.95 11.06 -19.22
N PRO A 30 23.16 10.46 -19.18
CA PRO A 30 23.75 9.83 -20.37
C PRO A 30 22.99 8.60 -20.85
N GLU A 31 22.22 7.95 -19.94
CA GLU A 31 21.44 6.75 -20.27
C GLU A 31 20.23 7.10 -21.15
N ASP A 32 19.90 6.19 -22.05
CA ASP A 32 18.67 6.26 -22.83
C ASP A 32 17.52 5.57 -22.07
N GLY A 33 16.45 6.31 -21.83
CA GLY A 33 15.20 5.74 -21.36
C GLY A 33 14.28 5.40 -22.52
N THR A 34 13.15 4.75 -22.23
CA THR A 34 12.10 4.47 -23.22
C THR A 34 10.85 5.29 -22.93
N VAL A 35 10.11 5.65 -23.97
CA VAL A 35 8.80 6.30 -23.88
C VAL A 35 7.85 5.54 -24.78
N HIS A 36 6.75 5.08 -24.20
CA HIS A 36 5.70 4.36 -24.89
C HIS A 36 4.38 5.12 -24.79
N HIS A 37 3.63 5.19 -25.88
CA HIS A 37 2.25 5.62 -25.88
C HIS A 37 1.38 4.38 -25.92
N ILE A 38 0.54 4.19 -24.89
CA ILE A 38 -0.31 3.02 -24.71
C ILE A 38 -1.72 3.47 -24.41
N PHE A 39 -2.72 2.78 -24.92
CA PHE A 39 -4.13 3.05 -24.61
C PHE A 39 -4.54 2.38 -23.29
N GLU A 40 -4.08 1.14 -23.08
CA GLU A 40 -4.32 0.40 -21.87
C GLU A 40 -2.98 -0.09 -21.28
N PRO A 41 -2.67 0.22 -20.02
CA PRO A 41 -1.47 -0.28 -19.40
C PRO A 41 -1.56 -1.79 -19.20
N ASP A 42 -0.52 -2.52 -19.60
CA ASP A 42 -0.34 -3.92 -19.22
C ASP A 42 -0.08 -3.99 -17.71
N ILE A 43 -1.12 -4.32 -16.96
CA ILE A 43 -1.08 -4.32 -15.50
C ILE A 43 -0.08 -5.34 -14.93
N GLU A 44 0.23 -6.38 -15.69
CA GLU A 44 1.21 -7.39 -15.29
C GLU A 44 2.65 -6.83 -15.19
N LYS A 45 2.94 -5.72 -15.87
CA LYS A 45 4.23 -5.02 -15.74
C LYS A 45 4.47 -4.49 -14.35
N PHE A 46 3.41 -4.18 -13.59
CA PHE A 46 3.53 -3.71 -12.21
C PHE A 46 4.02 -4.77 -11.22
N LYS A 47 4.17 -6.02 -11.63
CA LYS A 47 4.71 -7.10 -10.79
C LYS A 47 6.15 -6.85 -10.35
N LYS A 48 6.93 -6.09 -11.13
CA LYS A 48 8.36 -5.84 -10.85
C LYS A 48 8.70 -4.36 -10.97
N GLY A 49 9.75 -3.95 -10.25
CA GLY A 49 10.26 -2.59 -10.26
C GLY A 49 9.44 -1.63 -9.40
N ASP A 50 9.90 -0.41 -9.30
CA ASP A 50 9.21 0.70 -8.66
C ASP A 50 8.47 1.53 -9.72
N TRP A 51 7.29 1.95 -9.38
CA TRP A 51 6.37 2.62 -10.28
C TRP A 51 5.79 3.89 -9.68
N MET A 52 5.69 4.91 -10.49
CA MET A 52 4.97 6.12 -10.18
C MET A 52 3.87 6.33 -11.22
N ILE A 53 2.62 6.28 -10.78
CA ILE A 53 1.44 6.50 -11.63
C ILE A 53 0.90 7.88 -11.31
N MET A 54 0.85 8.74 -12.32
CA MET A 54 0.44 10.13 -12.17
C MET A 54 -0.77 10.43 -13.04
N ALA A 55 -1.70 11.21 -12.50
CA ALA A 55 -2.81 11.77 -13.25
C ALA A 55 -2.95 13.27 -13.00
N GLN A 56 -3.68 13.96 -13.87
CA GLN A 56 -3.93 15.39 -13.74
C GLN A 56 -4.82 15.71 -12.54
N CYS A 57 -5.86 14.90 -12.32
CA CYS A 57 -6.90 15.14 -11.33
C CYS A 57 -7.09 13.93 -10.40
N ASN A 58 -7.58 14.20 -9.19
CA ASN A 58 -7.80 13.16 -8.18
C ASN A 58 -8.84 12.11 -8.59
N TYR A 59 -9.90 12.48 -9.30
CA TYR A 59 -10.93 11.52 -9.73
C TYR A 59 -10.36 10.44 -10.65
N MET A 60 -9.41 10.80 -11.53
CA MET A 60 -8.73 9.84 -12.41
C MET A 60 -7.89 8.83 -11.62
N LEU A 61 -7.36 9.22 -10.45
CA LEU A 61 -6.61 8.32 -9.59
C LEU A 61 -7.50 7.26 -8.93
N ASN A 62 -8.79 7.53 -8.75
CA ASN A 62 -9.72 6.55 -8.16
C ASN A 62 -9.85 5.32 -9.06
N GLU A 63 -10.01 5.50 -10.36
CA GLU A 63 -10.07 4.39 -11.33
C GLU A 63 -8.77 3.56 -11.32
N VAL A 64 -7.63 4.23 -11.28
CA VAL A 64 -6.32 3.58 -11.16
C VAL A 64 -6.23 2.77 -9.87
N CYS A 65 -6.62 3.37 -8.73
CA CYS A 65 -6.56 2.70 -7.44
C CYS A 65 -7.50 1.48 -7.38
N GLU A 66 -8.71 1.58 -7.91
CA GLU A 66 -9.65 0.46 -7.98
C GLU A 66 -9.11 -0.66 -8.88
N SER A 67 -8.55 -0.32 -10.04
CA SER A 67 -7.90 -1.30 -10.92
C SER A 67 -6.73 -2.01 -10.21
N LEU A 68 -5.86 -1.28 -9.51
CA LEU A 68 -4.76 -1.87 -8.75
C LEU A 68 -5.27 -2.79 -7.63
N LYS A 69 -6.35 -2.43 -6.92
CA LYS A 69 -6.97 -3.28 -5.91
C LYS A 69 -7.53 -4.56 -6.50
N GLN A 70 -8.32 -4.46 -7.58
CA GLN A 70 -8.93 -5.60 -8.26
C GLN A 70 -7.87 -6.62 -8.72
N HIS A 71 -6.72 -6.12 -9.16
CA HIS A 71 -5.60 -6.96 -9.58
C HIS A 71 -4.65 -7.36 -8.43
N GLY A 72 -4.95 -6.98 -7.19
CA GLY A 72 -4.18 -7.38 -6.02
C GLY A 72 -2.77 -6.77 -5.98
N PHE A 73 -2.60 -5.51 -6.33
CA PHE A 73 -1.33 -4.78 -6.20
C PHE A 73 -1.30 -3.92 -4.94
N TYR A 74 -0.18 -3.98 -4.21
CA TYR A 74 0.07 -3.13 -3.07
C TYR A 74 0.58 -1.76 -3.53
N PHE A 75 -0.10 -0.69 -3.14
CA PHE A 75 0.23 0.66 -3.58
C PHE A 75 0.04 1.70 -2.47
N GLU A 76 0.63 2.85 -2.71
CA GLU A 76 0.44 4.07 -1.93
C GLU A 76 -0.30 5.10 -2.78
N ASN A 77 -1.35 5.71 -2.24
CA ASN A 77 -2.06 6.82 -2.87
C ASN A 77 -1.88 8.09 -2.03
N ARG A 78 -1.17 9.07 -2.57
CA ARG A 78 -0.91 10.37 -1.91
C ARG A 78 -0.34 10.24 -0.50
N GLY A 79 0.61 9.33 -0.29
CA GLY A 79 1.24 9.07 1.00
C GLY A 79 0.50 8.06 1.89
N TYR A 80 -0.70 7.62 1.50
CA TYR A 80 -1.47 6.62 2.25
C TYR A 80 -1.37 5.25 1.60
N ARG A 81 -0.91 4.28 2.35
CA ARG A 81 -0.85 2.89 1.90
C ARG A 81 -2.25 2.32 1.70
N SER A 82 -2.46 1.53 0.64
CA SER A 82 -3.73 0.85 0.36
C SER A 82 -4.14 -0.15 1.46
N ILE A 83 -3.16 -0.67 2.20
CA ILE A 83 -3.31 -1.37 3.47
C ILE A 83 -2.50 -0.62 4.51
N SER A 84 -3.11 -0.23 5.61
CA SER A 84 -2.42 0.51 6.68
C SER A 84 -1.35 -0.35 7.36
N LEU A 85 -0.27 0.28 7.82
CA LEU A 85 0.79 -0.42 8.57
C LEU A 85 0.23 -1.12 9.82
N LYS A 86 -0.75 -0.50 10.47
CA LYS A 86 -1.45 -1.08 11.62
C LYS A 86 -2.10 -2.43 11.26
N LEU A 87 -2.72 -2.52 10.10
CA LEU A 87 -3.34 -3.77 9.64
C LEU A 87 -2.27 -4.81 9.25
N ALA A 88 -1.18 -4.39 8.61
CA ALA A 88 -0.04 -5.27 8.32
C ALA A 88 0.54 -5.90 9.60
N ILE A 89 0.78 -5.07 10.62
CA ILE A 89 1.24 -5.54 11.94
C ILE A 89 0.24 -6.51 12.55
N ALA A 90 -1.07 -6.23 12.49
CA ALA A 90 -2.10 -7.11 13.04
C ALA A 90 -2.12 -8.48 12.35
N LEU A 91 -1.95 -8.52 11.02
CA LEU A 91 -1.86 -9.77 10.24
C LEU A 91 -0.65 -10.61 10.67
N ASP A 92 0.52 -9.98 10.80
CA ASP A 92 1.74 -10.68 11.24
C ASP A 92 1.63 -11.12 12.70
N THR A 93 1.07 -10.28 13.56
CA THR A 93 0.82 -10.62 14.97
C THR A 93 -0.03 -11.87 15.09
N TRP A 94 -1.13 -11.96 14.33
CA TRP A 94 -1.98 -13.15 14.32
C TRP A 94 -1.20 -14.38 13.83
N LYS A 95 -0.44 -14.24 12.76
CA LYS A 95 0.40 -15.32 12.22
C LYS A 95 1.43 -15.82 13.23
N SER A 96 2.12 -14.93 13.96
CA SER A 96 3.08 -15.28 15.01
C SER A 96 2.40 -15.98 16.18
N LEU A 97 1.24 -15.50 16.65
CA LEU A 97 0.48 -16.13 17.73
C LEU A 97 0.04 -17.55 17.36
N VAL A 98 -0.46 -17.77 16.13
CA VAL A 98 -0.85 -19.08 15.63
C VAL A 98 0.34 -20.05 15.56
N LYS A 99 1.54 -19.56 15.27
CA LYS A 99 2.78 -20.35 15.29
C LYS A 99 3.27 -20.67 16.73
N GLY A 100 2.74 -20.01 17.75
CA GLY A 100 3.16 -20.14 19.13
C GLY A 100 4.28 -19.20 19.54
N GLU A 101 4.57 -18.19 18.70
CA GLU A 101 5.55 -17.14 18.99
C GLU A 101 4.97 -16.10 19.96
N GLU A 102 5.84 -15.45 20.74
CA GLU A 102 5.46 -14.34 21.60
C GLU A 102 5.38 -13.02 20.81
N VAL A 103 4.46 -12.16 21.23
CA VAL A 103 4.21 -10.85 20.61
C VAL A 103 4.07 -9.76 21.66
N THR A 104 4.42 -8.52 21.33
CA THR A 104 4.34 -7.39 22.26
C THR A 104 2.89 -6.93 22.48
N ALA A 105 2.61 -6.32 23.64
CA ALA A 105 1.31 -5.71 23.94
C ALA A 105 0.89 -4.67 22.89
N ASN A 106 1.81 -3.89 22.33
CA ASN A 106 1.50 -2.95 21.27
C ASN A 106 1.00 -3.65 20.00
N ALA A 107 1.64 -4.74 19.59
CA ALA A 107 1.20 -5.54 18.46
C ALA A 107 -0.19 -6.17 18.71
N VAL A 108 -0.45 -6.63 19.95
CA VAL A 108 -1.77 -7.15 20.36
C VAL A 108 -2.84 -6.05 20.34
N LYS A 109 -2.54 -4.81 20.76
CA LYS A 109 -3.47 -3.67 20.65
C LYS A 109 -3.86 -3.40 19.19
N ASP A 110 -2.90 -3.49 18.28
CA ASP A 110 -3.16 -3.34 16.86
C ASP A 110 -4.01 -4.49 16.31
N LEU A 111 -3.77 -5.73 16.72
CA LEU A 111 -4.58 -6.89 16.38
C LEU A 111 -6.03 -6.73 16.92
N TYR A 112 -6.18 -6.39 18.20
CA TYR A 112 -7.49 -6.22 18.84
C TYR A 112 -8.31 -5.09 18.21
N TYR A 113 -7.67 -4.09 17.60
CA TYR A 113 -8.38 -3.05 16.86
C TYR A 113 -9.25 -3.61 15.74
N PHE A 114 -8.81 -4.68 15.07
CA PHE A 114 -9.52 -5.33 13.96
C PHE A 114 -10.43 -6.48 14.38
N MET A 115 -10.56 -6.74 15.67
CA MET A 115 -11.44 -7.74 16.25
C MET A 115 -12.67 -7.11 16.89
N LYS A 116 -13.85 -7.75 16.82
CA LYS A 116 -15.06 -7.28 17.50
C LYS A 116 -15.05 -7.69 18.98
N SER A 117 -15.50 -6.79 19.84
CA SER A 117 -15.79 -7.11 21.22
C SER A 117 -16.98 -8.10 21.27
N ILE A 118 -16.98 -8.99 22.25
CA ILE A 118 -17.97 -10.06 22.50
C ILE A 118 -17.71 -11.28 21.63
N THR A 119 -17.46 -11.15 20.34
CA THR A 119 -17.24 -12.31 19.45
C THR A 119 -15.80 -12.78 19.41
N ARG A 120 -14.83 -11.86 19.53
CA ARG A 120 -13.39 -12.15 19.46
C ARG A 120 -12.61 -11.70 20.69
N ILE A 121 -13.15 -10.77 21.46
CA ILE A 121 -12.52 -10.23 22.67
C ILE A 121 -13.61 -10.07 23.73
N LYS A 122 -13.39 -10.53 24.96
CA LYS A 122 -14.28 -10.29 26.10
C LYS A 122 -14.43 -8.78 26.34
N ARG A 123 -15.61 -8.38 26.84
CA ARG A 123 -15.90 -6.98 27.18
C ARG A 123 -14.87 -6.47 28.21
N GLY A 124 -14.33 -5.27 28.02
CA GLY A 124 -13.34 -4.64 28.92
C GLY A 124 -11.88 -4.89 28.55
N PHE A 125 -11.57 -5.89 27.70
CA PHE A 125 -10.18 -6.25 27.39
C PHE A 125 -9.61 -5.62 26.11
N LYS A 126 -10.41 -4.88 25.36
CA LYS A 126 -9.99 -4.36 24.04
C LYS A 126 -8.75 -3.48 24.08
N ASN A 127 -8.53 -2.76 25.17
CA ASN A 127 -7.39 -1.86 25.35
C ASN A 127 -6.26 -2.49 26.17
N LEU A 128 -6.31 -3.81 26.43
CA LEU A 128 -5.33 -4.54 27.26
C LEU A 128 -5.10 -3.82 28.62
N PRO A 129 -6.04 -3.85 29.54
CA PRO A 129 -5.89 -3.15 30.81
C PRO A 129 -4.69 -3.69 31.59
N ASN A 130 -4.01 -2.79 32.32
CA ASN A 130 -2.86 -3.09 33.17
C ASN A 130 -1.66 -3.71 32.43
N THR A 131 -1.44 -3.36 31.15
CA THR A 131 -0.29 -3.82 30.37
C THR A 131 0.63 -2.66 29.98
N GLN A 132 1.95 -2.95 29.95
CA GLN A 132 2.96 -2.07 29.39
C GLN A 132 3.22 -2.40 27.90
N ALA A 133 3.86 -1.48 27.18
CA ALA A 133 4.05 -1.62 25.73
C ALA A 133 4.89 -2.86 25.35
N ASP A 134 5.87 -3.20 26.19
CA ASP A 134 6.85 -4.26 25.95
C ASP A 134 6.48 -5.60 26.61
N ASP A 135 5.33 -5.68 27.29
CA ASP A 135 4.84 -6.96 27.81
C ASP A 135 4.66 -7.95 26.68
N MET A 136 5.11 -9.18 26.91
CA MET A 136 5.07 -10.26 25.90
C MET A 136 3.90 -11.22 26.19
N PHE A 137 3.23 -11.63 25.12
CA PHE A 137 2.07 -12.51 25.20
C PHE A 137 2.13 -13.64 24.18
N THR A 138 1.77 -14.83 24.62
CA THR A 138 1.45 -15.96 23.75
C THR A 138 -0.05 -16.01 23.48
N LEU A 139 -0.50 -16.81 22.52
CA LEU A 139 -1.93 -17.04 22.26
C LEU A 139 -2.65 -17.53 23.52
N ALA A 140 -2.07 -18.48 24.25
CA ALA A 140 -2.63 -19.03 25.47
C ALA A 140 -2.80 -17.97 26.57
N SER A 141 -1.75 -17.17 26.82
CA SER A 141 -1.82 -16.09 27.83
C SER A 141 -2.85 -15.02 27.49
N LEU A 142 -3.05 -14.71 26.20
CA LEU A 142 -4.09 -13.79 25.73
C LEU A 142 -5.49 -14.35 25.97
N GLN A 143 -5.69 -15.66 25.78
CA GLN A 143 -6.98 -16.32 26.01
C GLN A 143 -7.32 -16.39 27.51
N GLU A 144 -6.35 -16.72 28.35
CA GLU A 144 -6.51 -16.86 29.79
C GLU A 144 -6.68 -15.49 30.49
N ASN A 145 -5.79 -14.54 30.19
CA ASN A 145 -5.65 -13.32 30.99
C ASN A 145 -6.11 -12.05 30.29
N MET A 146 -6.13 -12.01 28.95
CA MET A 146 -6.39 -10.80 28.15
C MET A 146 -7.67 -10.90 27.31
N GLY A 147 -8.52 -11.85 27.63
CA GLY A 147 -9.89 -11.95 27.11
C GLY A 147 -9.98 -12.26 25.63
N LEU A 148 -8.96 -12.83 25.01
CA LEU A 148 -9.02 -13.29 23.61
C LEU A 148 -9.95 -14.51 23.52
N LEU A 149 -10.90 -14.47 22.59
CA LEU A 149 -11.84 -15.58 22.31
C LEU A 149 -11.50 -16.31 20.99
N ALA A 150 -10.65 -15.69 20.15
CA ALA A 150 -10.21 -16.32 18.91
C ALA A 150 -9.29 -17.51 19.24
N THR A 151 -9.41 -18.57 18.43
CA THR A 151 -8.70 -19.83 18.62
C THR A 151 -7.66 -20.06 17.51
N LYS A 152 -6.68 -20.93 17.73
CA LYS A 152 -5.57 -21.21 16.84
C LYS A 152 -5.98 -21.67 15.44
N ASP A 153 -7.12 -22.34 15.33
CA ASP A 153 -7.69 -22.87 14.08
C ASP A 153 -8.36 -21.80 13.22
N MET A 154 -8.59 -20.60 13.77
CA MET A 154 -9.16 -19.50 12.98
C MET A 154 -8.13 -18.91 12.02
N THR A 155 -8.53 -18.76 10.76
CA THR A 155 -7.78 -17.98 9.78
C THR A 155 -7.85 -16.50 10.13
N TRP A 156 -6.90 -15.71 9.62
CA TRP A 156 -6.80 -14.27 9.93
C TRP A 156 -8.09 -13.50 9.59
N ASP A 157 -8.76 -13.86 8.51
CA ASP A 157 -10.01 -13.22 8.04
C ASP A 157 -11.22 -13.54 8.93
N VAL A 158 -11.20 -14.71 9.58
CA VAL A 158 -12.18 -15.09 10.60
C VAL A 158 -11.87 -14.42 11.94
N ALA A 159 -10.61 -14.41 12.35
CA ALA A 159 -10.18 -13.81 13.62
C ALA A 159 -10.38 -12.29 13.63
N MET A 160 -10.03 -11.61 12.54
CA MET A 160 -10.19 -10.16 12.38
C MET A 160 -11.51 -9.78 11.72
N ASP A 161 -12.60 -10.03 12.40
CA ASP A 161 -13.99 -9.92 11.93
C ASP A 161 -14.52 -8.49 11.76
N LYS A 162 -13.68 -7.47 12.00
CA LYS A 162 -13.97 -6.07 11.68
C LYS A 162 -13.54 -5.64 10.29
N ILE A 163 -12.72 -6.44 9.60
CA ILE A 163 -12.28 -6.16 8.25
C ILE A 163 -13.45 -6.43 7.31
N SER A 164 -13.77 -5.48 6.41
CA SER A 164 -14.82 -5.70 5.40
C SER A 164 -14.43 -6.80 4.41
N GLU A 165 -15.42 -7.47 3.82
CA GLU A 165 -15.19 -8.58 2.89
C GLU A 165 -14.38 -8.15 1.67
N ASP A 166 -14.61 -6.93 1.15
CA ASP A 166 -13.83 -6.38 0.04
C ASP A 166 -12.34 -6.26 0.41
N ASN A 167 -12.05 -5.74 1.62
CA ASN A 167 -10.69 -5.65 2.11
C ASN A 167 -10.08 -7.03 2.37
N LYS A 168 -10.84 -8.00 2.87
CA LYS A 168 -10.36 -9.38 3.03
C LYS A 168 -9.96 -10.00 1.69
N THR A 169 -10.80 -9.83 0.67
CA THR A 169 -10.53 -10.30 -0.70
C THR A 169 -9.26 -9.65 -1.25
N TYR A 170 -9.10 -8.34 -1.07
CA TYR A 170 -7.90 -7.62 -1.50
C TYR A 170 -6.64 -8.08 -0.76
N ILE A 171 -6.70 -8.20 0.58
CA ILE A 171 -5.57 -8.70 1.39
C ILE A 171 -5.19 -10.12 0.97
N ALA A 172 -6.16 -11.00 0.75
CA ALA A 172 -5.89 -12.36 0.29
C ALA A 172 -5.18 -12.38 -1.08
N ALA A 173 -5.54 -11.45 -1.99
CA ALA A 173 -4.86 -11.29 -3.26
C ALA A 173 -3.42 -10.82 -3.10
N LEU A 174 -3.16 -9.85 -2.22
CA LEU A 174 -1.82 -9.36 -1.89
C LEU A 174 -0.93 -10.47 -1.32
N LEU A 175 -1.45 -11.22 -0.34
CA LEU A 175 -0.71 -12.32 0.28
C LEU A 175 -0.39 -13.45 -0.72
N ARG A 176 -1.32 -13.79 -1.63
CA ARG A 176 -1.07 -14.74 -2.72
C ARG A 176 0.03 -14.28 -3.69
N ARG A 177 0.17 -12.98 -3.90
CA ARG A 177 1.26 -12.40 -4.70
C ARG A 177 2.60 -12.35 -3.95
N GLY A 178 2.61 -12.63 -2.65
CA GLY A 178 3.80 -12.54 -1.81
C GLY A 178 4.22 -11.10 -1.49
N GLU A 179 3.27 -10.15 -1.51
CA GLU A 179 3.55 -8.77 -1.14
C GLU A 179 3.88 -8.67 0.36
N ASP A 180 4.96 -7.98 0.67
CA ASP A 180 5.36 -7.67 2.05
C ASP A 180 4.68 -6.37 2.48
N LEU A 181 3.60 -6.50 3.26
CA LEU A 181 2.79 -5.36 3.68
C LEU A 181 3.48 -4.45 4.71
N ASN A 182 4.58 -4.90 5.32
CA ASN A 182 5.36 -4.07 6.25
C ASN A 182 6.30 -3.11 5.52
N ARG A 183 6.70 -3.44 4.31
CA ARG A 183 7.52 -2.57 3.47
C ARG A 183 6.69 -1.46 2.82
N ALA A 184 7.38 -0.42 2.38
CA ALA A 184 6.75 0.62 1.57
C ALA A 184 6.30 0.03 0.22
N PRO A 185 5.10 0.37 -0.27
CA PRO A 185 4.63 -0.07 -1.57
C PRO A 185 5.57 0.38 -2.70
N ARG A 186 5.78 -0.50 -3.68
CA ARG A 186 6.57 -0.21 -4.88
C ARG A 186 5.82 0.65 -5.89
N ILE A 187 4.50 0.68 -5.81
CA ILE A 187 3.62 1.46 -6.69
C ILE A 187 3.15 2.68 -5.93
N LYS A 188 3.46 3.86 -6.45
CA LYS A 188 3.00 5.14 -5.91
C LYS A 188 2.02 5.79 -6.89
N VAL A 189 0.87 6.17 -6.39
CA VAL A 189 -0.20 6.81 -7.16
C VAL A 189 -0.39 8.23 -6.62
N SER A 190 -0.34 9.25 -7.47
CA SER A 190 -0.54 10.64 -7.05
C SER A 190 -0.88 11.54 -8.23
N THR A 191 -1.26 12.77 -7.96
CA THR A 191 -1.36 13.79 -9.01
C THR A 191 0.02 14.22 -9.48
N ILE A 192 0.10 14.79 -10.70
CA ILE A 192 1.34 15.38 -11.23
C ILE A 192 1.94 16.40 -10.26
N HIS A 193 1.11 17.20 -9.59
CA HIS A 193 1.58 18.16 -8.58
C HIS A 193 2.10 17.48 -7.30
N GLY A 194 1.42 16.42 -6.86
CA GLY A 194 1.80 15.69 -5.64
C GLY A 194 3.11 14.90 -5.79
N THR A 195 3.54 14.62 -7.01
CA THR A 195 4.80 13.91 -7.28
C THR A 195 5.99 14.83 -7.51
N LYS A 196 5.83 16.15 -7.37
CA LYS A 196 6.91 17.10 -7.61
C LYS A 196 8.15 16.76 -6.76
N GLY A 197 9.29 16.54 -7.44
CA GLY A 197 10.54 16.13 -6.81
C GLY A 197 10.67 14.63 -6.52
N GLY A 198 9.62 13.83 -6.79
CA GLY A 198 9.69 12.37 -6.71
C GLY A 198 10.45 11.75 -7.89
N GLU A 199 10.92 10.53 -7.69
CA GLU A 199 11.62 9.72 -8.69
C GLU A 199 11.10 8.29 -8.64
N ALA A 200 11.05 7.64 -9.81
CA ALA A 200 10.79 6.22 -9.96
C ALA A 200 11.45 5.71 -11.24
N THR A 201 11.81 4.44 -11.27
CA THR A 201 12.38 3.79 -12.46
C THR A 201 11.38 3.74 -13.60
N ASN A 202 10.10 3.49 -13.25
CA ASN A 202 9.01 3.41 -14.21
C ASN A 202 7.95 4.47 -13.87
N VAL A 203 7.52 5.21 -14.88
CA VAL A 203 6.54 6.28 -14.71
C VAL A 203 5.40 6.09 -15.71
N VAL A 204 4.17 6.12 -15.21
CA VAL A 204 2.94 6.15 -16.02
C VAL A 204 2.31 7.52 -15.85
N LEU A 205 2.11 8.20 -16.95
CA LEU A 205 1.30 9.42 -17.00
C LEU A 205 -0.07 9.05 -17.58
N TYR A 206 -1.07 9.02 -16.71
CA TYR A 206 -2.46 8.74 -17.08
C TYR A 206 -3.12 10.04 -17.54
N LEU A 207 -3.42 10.11 -18.82
CA LEU A 207 -4.06 11.26 -19.45
C LEU A 207 -5.49 10.86 -19.85
N SER A 208 -6.49 11.56 -19.34
CA SER A 208 -7.83 11.48 -19.91
C SER A 208 -7.84 12.26 -21.21
N LEU A 209 -8.29 11.62 -22.26
CA LEU A 209 -8.66 12.32 -23.48
C LEU A 209 -10.04 12.98 -23.23
N ILE A 210 -10.02 14.14 -22.56
CA ILE A 210 -11.22 15.00 -22.57
C ILE A 210 -11.27 15.60 -23.96
N HIS A 211 -12.17 15.10 -24.75
CA HIS A 211 -12.59 15.76 -25.98
C HIS A 211 -13.58 16.87 -25.68
#